data_988f9ac349281260f29f1f8f70032063
#
_entry.id   988f9ac349281260f29f1f8f70032063
#
_cell.length_a   1.000
_cell.length_b   1.000
_cell.length_c   1.000
_cell.angle_alpha   90.00
_cell.angle_beta   90.00
_cell.angle_gamma   90.00
#
_symmetry.space_group_name_H-M   'P 1'
#
loop_
_entity.id
_entity.type
_entity.pdbx_description
1 polymer ?
#
loop_
_entity_poly.entity_id
_entity_poly.type
_entity_poly.pdbx_seq_one_letter_code
_entity_poly.pdbx_strand_id
1 'polypeptide(L)'
;MMEYFYRIYGLRVQSQIPFSEAVPETAGEAEVKIVFGRMPDFLLEAGQKGYGTWTNGFVSAWFRIRDGTQVYVEGGSRITVELSEEPQLLVITSLLLSAGMALVCLQRGEPFFHGSALYTGEQAILLCGESGAGKSTVAMELLQRKLGFLADDTVRVHPGTMGMLVEPSYPQQKLCRDMALKCGKPLEELIYIDEERDKYAWRRQDCYR
;
A
#
# COMPACT_ATOMS: atom_id res chain seq x y z
N MET A 1 15.86 -11.89 14.67
CA MET A 1 15.18 -10.68 14.22
C MET A 1 13.70 -10.93 14.36
N MET A 2 12.91 -9.95 14.83
CA MET A 2 11.46 -10.15 15.02
C MET A 2 10.78 -10.23 13.66
N GLU A 3 9.82 -11.14 13.50
CA GLU A 3 9.07 -11.34 12.26
C GLU A 3 7.59 -11.15 12.54
N TYR A 4 6.92 -10.46 11.63
CA TYR A 4 5.50 -10.13 11.69
C TYR A 4 4.79 -10.75 10.49
N PHE A 5 3.53 -11.16 10.68
CA PHE A 5 2.72 -11.74 9.61
C PHE A 5 1.44 -10.94 9.45
N TYR A 6 1.06 -10.70 8.20
CA TYR A 6 -0.08 -9.87 7.83
C TYR A 6 -0.83 -10.45 6.63
N ARG A 7 -2.11 -10.09 6.52
CA ARG A 7 -2.89 -10.23 5.29
C ARG A 7 -2.97 -8.84 4.63
N ILE A 8 -2.40 -8.70 3.43
CA ILE A 8 -2.36 -7.43 2.69
C ILE A 8 -2.66 -7.73 1.24
N TYR A 9 -3.70 -7.10 0.68
CA TYR A 9 -4.20 -7.40 -0.67
C TYR A 9 -4.48 -8.89 -0.92
N GLY A 10 -5.01 -9.59 0.09
CA GLY A 10 -5.25 -11.02 0.03
C GLY A 10 -4.00 -11.91 0.12
N LEU A 11 -2.79 -11.33 0.11
CA LEU A 11 -1.52 -12.05 0.19
C LEU A 11 -1.07 -12.20 1.65
N ARG A 12 -0.50 -13.36 2.00
CA ARG A 12 0.20 -13.55 3.27
C ARG A 12 1.60 -12.95 3.16
N VAL A 13 1.85 -11.93 3.97
CA VAL A 13 3.10 -11.16 4.00
C VAL A 13 3.83 -11.44 5.30
N GLN A 14 5.08 -11.91 5.21
CA GLN A 14 6.05 -11.96 6.31
C GLN A 14 6.93 -10.73 6.24
N SER A 15 7.08 -9.99 7.32
CA SER A 15 7.86 -8.75 7.34
C SER A 15 8.76 -8.65 8.55
N GLN A 16 9.95 -8.12 8.38
CA GLN A 16 10.84 -7.68 9.46
C GLN A 16 10.51 -6.24 9.92
N ILE A 17 9.65 -5.56 9.20
CA ILE A 17 9.17 -4.21 9.50
C ILE A 17 7.74 -4.31 10.05
N PRO A 18 7.43 -3.73 11.21
CA PRO A 18 6.07 -3.72 11.74
C PRO A 18 5.17 -2.78 10.92
N PHE A 19 3.98 -3.23 10.56
CA PHE A 19 2.93 -2.44 9.93
C PHE A 19 1.75 -2.28 10.90
N SER A 20 1.67 -1.12 11.54
CA SER A 20 0.55 -0.82 12.45
C SER A 20 -0.78 -0.69 11.71
N GLU A 21 -0.72 -0.44 10.41
CA GLU A 21 -1.86 -0.23 9.51
C GLU A 21 -2.49 -1.54 9.03
N ALA A 22 -1.70 -2.62 8.97
CA ALA A 22 -2.13 -3.89 8.39
C ALA A 22 -2.83 -4.78 9.43
N VAL A 23 -3.62 -5.74 8.95
CA VAL A 23 -4.27 -6.75 9.78
C VAL A 23 -3.26 -7.86 10.10
N PRO A 24 -2.94 -8.09 11.39
CA PRO A 24 -2.07 -9.19 11.77
C PRO A 24 -2.65 -10.54 11.39
N GLU A 25 -1.78 -11.48 11.05
CA GLU A 25 -2.14 -12.87 10.75
C GLU A 25 -1.25 -13.84 11.55
N THR A 26 -1.68 -15.08 11.66
CA THR A 26 -0.88 -16.14 12.29
C THR A 26 0.33 -16.49 11.42
N ALA A 27 1.44 -16.86 12.07
CA ALA A 27 2.64 -17.31 11.38
C ALA A 27 2.34 -18.50 10.44
N GLY A 28 2.96 -18.48 9.26
CA GLY A 28 2.77 -19.53 8.25
C GLY A 28 3.60 -19.26 7.00
N GLU A 29 3.43 -20.10 5.99
CA GLU A 29 4.10 -19.90 4.73
C GLU A 29 3.66 -18.59 4.07
N ALA A 30 4.63 -17.71 3.79
CA ALA A 30 4.38 -16.40 3.25
C ALA A 30 4.55 -16.38 1.72
N GLU A 31 3.63 -15.72 1.04
CA GLU A 31 3.68 -15.47 -0.41
C GLU A 31 4.60 -14.29 -0.75
N VAL A 32 4.75 -13.35 0.20
CA VAL A 32 5.62 -12.18 0.08
C VAL A 32 6.46 -12.02 1.33
N LYS A 33 7.76 -11.76 1.14
CA LYS A 33 8.70 -11.48 2.24
C LYS A 33 9.26 -10.08 2.13
N ILE A 34 9.16 -9.31 3.21
CA ILE A 34 9.74 -7.97 3.33
C ILE A 34 10.89 -8.06 4.35
N VAL A 35 12.10 -7.84 3.88
CA VAL A 35 13.32 -8.06 4.69
C VAL A 35 14.25 -6.88 4.62
N PHE A 36 15.02 -6.66 5.69
CA PHE A 36 16.17 -5.79 5.62
C PHE A 36 17.31 -6.44 4.85
N GLY A 37 18.05 -5.66 4.07
CA GLY A 37 19.18 -6.16 3.31
C GLY A 37 19.87 -5.06 2.53
N ARG A 38 21.02 -5.38 1.96
CA ARG A 38 21.74 -4.49 1.04
C ARG A 38 21.14 -4.58 -0.36
N MET A 39 21.23 -3.49 -1.09
CA MET A 39 20.87 -3.47 -2.49
C MET A 39 21.84 -4.33 -3.31
N PRO A 40 21.36 -5.01 -4.37
CA PRO A 40 22.21 -5.72 -5.32
C PRO A 40 23.28 -4.80 -5.93
N ASP A 41 24.51 -5.31 -6.11
CA ASP A 41 25.66 -4.51 -6.58
C ASP A 41 25.40 -3.82 -7.93
N PHE A 42 24.66 -4.46 -8.83
CA PHE A 42 24.31 -3.86 -10.13
C PHE A 42 23.45 -2.59 -10.01
N LEU A 43 22.70 -2.43 -8.92
CA LEU A 43 21.95 -1.20 -8.64
C LEU A 43 22.84 -0.09 -8.09
N LEU A 44 23.94 -0.43 -7.41
CA LEU A 44 24.91 0.55 -6.94
C LEU A 44 25.58 1.27 -8.12
N GLU A 45 25.83 0.56 -9.21
CA GLU A 45 26.38 1.13 -10.44
C GLU A 45 25.35 2.00 -11.19
N ALA A 46 24.08 1.55 -11.26
CA ALA A 46 22.99 2.27 -11.93
C ALA A 46 22.45 3.45 -11.12
N GLY A 47 22.48 3.36 -9.80
CA GLY A 47 21.80 4.27 -8.85
C GLY A 47 22.64 5.40 -8.26
N GLN A 48 23.90 5.60 -8.67
CA GLN A 48 24.79 6.62 -8.10
C GLN A 48 24.37 8.08 -8.38
N LYS A 49 23.33 8.32 -9.15
CA LYS A 49 22.89 9.68 -9.55
C LYS A 49 21.48 10.01 -9.03
N GLY A 50 21.35 10.23 -7.71
CA GLY A 50 20.17 10.88 -7.16
C GLY A 50 18.95 9.97 -6.91
N TYR A 51 17.78 10.59 -6.72
CA TYR A 51 16.48 9.91 -6.65
C TYR A 51 16.22 9.19 -7.96
N GLY A 52 15.95 7.90 -7.91
CA GLY A 52 15.78 7.12 -9.13
C GLY A 52 14.80 5.98 -8.94
N THR A 53 14.24 5.59 -10.05
CA THR A 53 13.54 4.33 -10.21
C THR A 53 14.24 3.55 -11.29
N TRP A 54 14.32 2.25 -11.13
CA TRP A 54 14.83 1.33 -12.13
C TRP A 54 13.91 0.12 -12.22
N THR A 55 13.75 -0.40 -13.41
CA THR A 55 12.96 -1.60 -13.63
C THR A 55 13.59 -2.47 -14.72
N ASN A 56 13.51 -3.78 -14.53
CA ASN A 56 13.81 -4.78 -15.53
C ASN A 56 12.50 -5.45 -15.96
N GLY A 57 11.70 -4.73 -16.72
CA GLY A 57 10.38 -5.17 -17.12
C GLY A 57 9.50 -5.51 -15.89
N PHE A 58 8.85 -6.68 -15.96
CA PHE A 58 8.03 -7.19 -14.84
C PHE A 58 8.79 -8.11 -13.87
N VAL A 59 10.13 -8.19 -13.95
CA VAL A 59 10.91 -9.13 -13.14
C VAL A 59 11.40 -8.50 -11.84
N SER A 60 11.88 -7.27 -11.89
CA SER A 60 12.38 -6.56 -10.73
C SER A 60 12.27 -5.04 -10.89
N ALA A 61 12.19 -4.35 -9.76
CA ALA A 61 12.12 -2.90 -9.70
C ALA A 61 12.85 -2.38 -8.46
N TRP A 62 13.38 -1.18 -8.56
CA TRP A 62 14.04 -0.47 -7.46
C TRP A 62 13.58 0.98 -7.43
N PHE A 63 13.46 1.50 -6.22
CA PHE A 63 13.26 2.94 -5.99
C PHE A 63 13.96 3.40 -4.72
N ARG A 64 14.30 4.68 -4.67
CA ARG A 64 14.88 5.34 -3.51
C ARG A 64 13.90 6.35 -2.93
N ILE A 65 13.70 6.29 -1.63
CA ILE A 65 12.90 7.24 -0.85
C ILE A 65 13.74 8.49 -0.57
N ARG A 66 13.10 9.60 -0.25
CA ARG A 66 13.78 10.90 -0.02
C ARG A 66 14.79 10.89 1.13
N ASP A 67 14.51 10.11 2.18
CA ASP A 67 15.41 9.94 3.31
C ASP A 67 16.68 9.13 2.97
N GLY A 68 16.78 8.63 1.74
CA GLY A 68 17.89 7.79 1.27
C GLY A 68 17.63 6.29 1.38
N THR A 69 16.57 5.86 2.05
CA THR A 69 16.16 4.44 2.12
C THR A 69 15.89 3.90 0.72
N GLN A 70 16.36 2.69 0.46
CA GLN A 70 16.24 2.03 -0.83
C GLN A 70 15.35 0.79 -0.73
N VAL A 71 14.56 0.56 -1.75
CA VAL A 71 13.63 -0.57 -1.84
C VAL A 71 13.83 -1.29 -3.16
N TYR A 72 14.05 -2.59 -3.10
CA TYR A 72 14.17 -3.48 -4.25
C TYR A 72 13.11 -4.57 -4.19
N VAL A 73 12.36 -4.72 -5.26
CA VAL A 73 11.25 -5.68 -5.40
C VAL A 73 11.58 -6.65 -6.51
N GLU A 74 11.52 -7.94 -6.24
CA GLU A 74 11.87 -8.98 -7.21
C GLU A 74 10.93 -10.19 -7.17
N GLY A 75 10.72 -10.80 -8.34
CA GLY A 75 10.03 -12.08 -8.51
C GLY A 75 8.61 -12.14 -7.98
N GLY A 76 7.94 -10.99 -7.76
CA GLY A 76 6.59 -10.92 -7.23
C GLY A 76 6.42 -11.49 -5.81
N SER A 77 7.53 -11.67 -5.07
CA SER A 77 7.51 -12.38 -3.78
C SER A 77 8.49 -11.81 -2.74
N ARG A 78 9.37 -10.91 -3.12
CA ARG A 78 10.39 -10.38 -2.21
C ARG A 78 10.52 -8.88 -2.32
N ILE A 79 10.56 -8.20 -1.18
CA ILE A 79 10.91 -6.79 -1.03
C ILE A 79 12.11 -6.71 -0.11
N THR A 80 13.23 -6.17 -0.60
CA THR A 80 14.43 -5.90 0.21
C THR A 80 14.50 -4.41 0.50
N VAL A 81 14.72 -4.05 1.77
CA VAL A 81 14.78 -2.67 2.25
C VAL A 81 16.14 -2.41 2.85
N GLU A 82 16.88 -1.45 2.28
CA GLU A 82 18.11 -0.91 2.85
C GLU A 82 17.82 0.46 3.45
N LEU A 83 17.82 0.51 4.78
CA LEU A 83 17.49 1.75 5.51
C LEU A 83 18.60 2.77 5.36
N SER A 84 18.23 4.03 5.30
CA SER A 84 19.15 5.18 5.48
C SER A 84 19.63 5.28 6.93
N GLU A 85 20.52 6.24 7.20
CA GLU A 85 20.99 6.53 8.56
C GLU A 85 19.89 7.10 9.46
N GLU A 86 18.97 7.88 8.88
CA GLU A 86 17.84 8.50 9.58
C GLU A 86 16.50 8.12 8.91
N PRO A 87 16.01 6.86 9.07
CA PRO A 87 14.87 6.36 8.33
C PRO A 87 13.55 6.93 8.84
N GLN A 88 12.72 7.43 7.94
CA GLN A 88 11.36 7.90 8.23
C GLN A 88 10.36 6.73 8.15
N LEU A 89 10.22 5.98 9.22
CA LEU A 89 9.45 4.71 9.23
C LEU A 89 8.01 4.84 8.72
N LEU A 90 7.30 5.93 9.04
CA LEU A 90 5.92 6.13 8.54
C LEU A 90 5.86 6.28 7.03
N VAL A 91 6.84 6.97 6.44
CA VAL A 91 6.94 7.11 4.97
C VAL A 91 7.28 5.76 4.34
N ILE A 92 8.25 5.06 4.92
CA ILE A 92 8.70 3.74 4.46
C ILE A 92 7.54 2.75 4.48
N THR A 93 6.83 2.60 5.60
CA THR A 93 5.69 1.67 5.71
C THR A 93 4.58 2.01 4.74
N SER A 94 4.22 3.29 4.59
CA SER A 94 3.21 3.74 3.63
C SER A 94 3.59 3.39 2.18
N LEU A 95 4.86 3.57 1.81
CA LEU A 95 5.35 3.25 0.46
C LEU A 95 5.48 1.73 0.22
N LEU A 96 5.88 0.96 1.23
CA LEU A 96 5.91 -0.50 1.12
C LEU A 96 4.51 -1.08 0.92
N LEU A 97 3.53 -0.59 1.69
CA LEU A 97 2.13 -1.03 1.60
C LEU A 97 1.44 -0.59 0.29
N SER A 98 1.87 0.50 -0.33
CA SER A 98 1.31 0.98 -1.61
C SER A 98 2.20 0.59 -2.79
N ALA A 99 3.27 1.33 -3.07
CA ALA A 99 4.14 1.12 -4.23
C ALA A 99 4.86 -0.23 -4.21
N GLY A 100 5.37 -0.65 -3.05
CA GLY A 100 6.05 -1.95 -2.90
C GLY A 100 5.14 -3.12 -3.24
N MET A 101 3.94 -3.17 -2.65
CA MET A 101 2.96 -4.22 -2.92
C MET A 101 2.38 -4.13 -4.34
N ALA A 102 2.23 -2.90 -4.90
CA ALA A 102 1.85 -2.72 -6.30
C ALA A 102 2.85 -3.38 -7.25
N LEU A 103 4.16 -3.18 -7.02
CA LEU A 103 5.22 -3.80 -7.81
C LEU A 103 5.20 -5.33 -7.66
N VAL A 104 4.97 -5.87 -6.47
CA VAL A 104 4.79 -7.31 -6.25
C VAL A 104 3.65 -7.84 -7.11
N CYS A 105 2.47 -7.22 -7.07
CA CYS A 105 1.32 -7.67 -7.86
C CYS A 105 1.55 -7.55 -9.37
N LEU A 106 2.15 -6.44 -9.83
CA LEU A 106 2.51 -6.27 -11.25
C LEU A 106 3.51 -7.33 -11.75
N GLN A 107 4.49 -7.71 -10.93
CA GLN A 107 5.44 -8.78 -11.25
C GLN A 107 4.78 -10.17 -11.27
N ARG A 108 3.64 -10.34 -10.62
CA ARG A 108 2.79 -11.54 -10.67
C ARG A 108 1.84 -11.53 -11.88
N GLY A 109 1.85 -10.47 -12.70
CA GLY A 109 0.93 -10.28 -13.82
C GLY A 109 -0.48 -9.89 -13.40
N GLU A 110 -0.66 -9.38 -12.19
CA GLU A 110 -1.96 -9.01 -11.64
C GLU A 110 -2.20 -7.50 -11.79
N PRO A 111 -3.39 -7.08 -12.27
CA PRO A 111 -3.76 -5.67 -12.36
C PRO A 111 -3.76 -4.98 -10.99
N PHE A 112 -3.19 -3.80 -10.94
CA PHE A 112 -3.15 -2.95 -9.76
C PHE A 112 -3.57 -1.53 -10.13
N PHE A 113 -4.63 -1.02 -9.48
CA PHE A 113 -5.24 0.25 -9.85
C PHE A 113 -5.01 1.32 -8.79
N HIS A 114 -4.79 2.56 -9.23
CA HIS A 114 -4.86 3.72 -8.34
C HIS A 114 -6.33 4.14 -8.18
N GLY A 115 -6.88 3.90 -6.99
CA GLY A 115 -8.29 4.14 -6.72
C GLY A 115 -8.72 3.74 -5.32
N SER A 116 -10.04 3.76 -5.10
CA SER A 116 -10.65 3.26 -3.88
C SER A 116 -11.60 2.13 -4.20
N ALA A 117 -11.68 1.11 -3.35
CA ALA A 117 -12.59 -0.01 -3.49
C ALA A 117 -13.52 -0.13 -2.29
N LEU A 118 -14.80 -0.32 -2.57
CA LEU A 118 -15.88 -0.49 -1.62
C LEU A 118 -16.65 -1.75 -1.94
N TYR A 119 -17.45 -2.27 -1.01
CA TYR A 119 -18.32 -3.42 -1.30
C TYR A 119 -19.74 -3.23 -0.80
N THR A 120 -20.65 -3.94 -1.46
CA THR A 120 -22.05 -4.13 -1.03
C THR A 120 -22.47 -5.56 -1.38
N GLY A 121 -22.88 -6.35 -0.38
CA GLY A 121 -23.09 -7.78 -0.54
C GLY A 121 -21.81 -8.47 -1.04
N GLU A 122 -21.89 -9.18 -2.15
CA GLU A 122 -20.77 -9.89 -2.80
C GLU A 122 -20.14 -9.08 -3.96
N GLN A 123 -20.52 -7.83 -4.14
CA GLN A 123 -20.05 -7.00 -5.25
C GLN A 123 -19.08 -5.94 -4.76
N ALA A 124 -17.95 -5.76 -5.49
CA ALA A 124 -17.03 -4.66 -5.29
C ALA A 124 -17.31 -3.51 -6.27
N ILE A 125 -17.14 -2.29 -5.78
CA ILE A 125 -17.22 -1.06 -6.57
C ILE A 125 -15.82 -0.43 -6.55
N LEU A 126 -15.23 -0.28 -7.74
CA LEU A 126 -13.93 0.33 -7.92
C LEU A 126 -14.07 1.77 -8.43
N LEU A 127 -13.53 2.72 -7.69
CA LEU A 127 -13.53 4.14 -8.02
C LEU A 127 -12.14 4.51 -8.55
N CYS A 128 -12.01 4.62 -9.86
CA CYS A 128 -10.78 5.03 -10.54
C CYS A 128 -10.92 6.41 -11.17
N GLY A 129 -9.79 7.09 -11.42
CA GLY A 129 -9.73 8.38 -12.07
C GLY A 129 -8.46 9.15 -11.68
N GLU A 130 -8.24 10.28 -12.31
CA GLU A 130 -7.09 11.15 -12.05
C GLU A 130 -7.06 11.70 -10.61
N SER A 131 -5.90 12.19 -10.17
CA SER A 131 -5.78 12.89 -8.89
C SER A 131 -6.69 14.12 -8.91
N GLY A 132 -7.46 14.35 -7.83
CA GLY A 132 -8.41 15.46 -7.76
C GLY A 132 -9.79 15.19 -8.39
N ALA A 133 -10.01 14.07 -9.07
CA ALA A 133 -11.32 13.72 -9.69
C ALA A 133 -12.46 13.43 -8.69
N GLY A 134 -12.23 13.55 -7.39
CA GLY A 134 -13.25 13.35 -6.37
C GLY A 134 -13.43 11.90 -5.91
N LYS A 135 -12.52 10.98 -6.23
CA LYS A 135 -12.61 9.56 -5.80
C LYS A 135 -12.86 9.41 -4.30
N SER A 136 -12.03 10.03 -3.47
CA SER A 136 -12.16 9.97 -2.01
C SER A 136 -13.47 10.60 -1.51
N THR A 137 -13.98 11.65 -2.18
CA THR A 137 -15.27 12.27 -1.85
C THR A 137 -16.42 11.31 -2.10
N VAL A 138 -16.42 10.66 -3.28
CA VAL A 138 -17.44 9.65 -3.64
C VAL A 138 -17.34 8.44 -2.70
N ALA A 139 -16.12 7.96 -2.43
CA ALA A 139 -15.91 6.86 -1.49
C ALA A 139 -16.50 7.17 -0.11
N MET A 140 -16.24 8.37 0.42
CA MET A 140 -16.80 8.81 1.72
C MET A 140 -18.32 8.86 1.73
N GLU A 141 -18.93 9.39 0.69
CA GLU A 141 -20.39 9.44 0.55
C GLU A 141 -21.03 8.05 0.53
N LEU A 142 -20.39 7.12 -0.19
CA LEU A 142 -20.85 5.73 -0.25
C LEU A 142 -20.67 5.00 1.09
N LEU A 143 -19.57 5.25 1.81
CA LEU A 143 -19.36 4.70 3.16
C LEU A 143 -20.40 5.21 4.17
N GLN A 144 -20.81 6.47 4.08
CA GLN A 144 -21.91 7.02 4.87
C GLN A 144 -23.25 6.31 4.57
N ARG A 145 -23.42 5.79 3.36
CA ARG A 145 -24.56 4.94 2.95
C ARG A 145 -24.40 3.48 3.33
N LYS A 146 -23.50 3.16 4.25
CA LYS A 146 -23.25 1.80 4.79
C LYS A 146 -22.67 0.79 3.80
N LEU A 147 -22.00 1.24 2.73
CA LEU A 147 -21.11 0.35 2.00
C LEU A 147 -19.90 -0.01 2.85
N GLY A 148 -19.34 -1.19 2.66
CA GLY A 148 -18.13 -1.60 3.33
C GLY A 148 -16.87 -1.12 2.60
N PHE A 149 -15.77 -1.04 3.33
CA PHE A 149 -14.45 -0.60 2.84
C PHE A 149 -13.57 -1.80 2.49
N LEU A 150 -12.91 -1.77 1.33
CA LEU A 150 -11.93 -2.79 0.91
C LEU A 150 -10.53 -2.20 0.79
N ALA A 151 -10.38 -1.10 0.07
CA ALA A 151 -9.07 -0.52 -0.22
C ALA A 151 -9.17 0.98 -0.52
N ASP A 152 -8.07 1.71 -0.28
CA ASP A 152 -7.90 3.10 -0.70
C ASP A 152 -6.47 3.33 -1.21
N ASP A 153 -6.32 4.31 -2.10
CA ASP A 153 -5.10 4.68 -2.80
C ASP A 153 -4.63 3.63 -3.83
N THR A 154 -4.68 2.34 -3.50
CA THR A 154 -4.27 1.23 -4.38
C THR A 154 -5.19 0.03 -4.20
N VAL A 155 -5.52 -0.64 -5.31
CA VAL A 155 -6.48 -1.76 -5.36
C VAL A 155 -5.91 -2.90 -6.21
N ARG A 156 -5.78 -4.08 -5.62
CA ARG A 156 -5.46 -5.31 -6.33
C ARG A 156 -6.73 -5.94 -6.90
N VAL A 157 -6.66 -6.33 -8.17
CA VAL A 157 -7.73 -7.07 -8.85
C VAL A 157 -7.11 -8.28 -9.53
N HIS A 158 -7.72 -9.45 -9.36
CA HIS A 158 -7.22 -10.68 -10.01
C HIS A 158 -8.36 -11.60 -10.42
N PRO A 159 -8.13 -12.56 -11.34
CA PRO A 159 -9.14 -13.54 -11.72
C PRO A 159 -9.52 -14.44 -10.56
N GLY A 160 -10.84 -14.67 -10.40
CA GLY A 160 -11.40 -15.67 -9.51
C GLY A 160 -12.27 -16.67 -10.30
N THR A 161 -12.86 -17.62 -9.60
CA THR A 161 -13.68 -18.69 -10.23
C THR A 161 -14.96 -18.19 -10.89
N MET A 162 -15.52 -17.08 -10.40
CA MET A 162 -16.79 -16.50 -10.89
C MET A 162 -16.64 -15.08 -11.45
N GLY A 163 -15.43 -14.65 -11.77
CA GLY A 163 -15.15 -13.31 -12.28
C GLY A 163 -13.91 -12.68 -11.65
N MET A 164 -13.80 -11.35 -11.74
CA MET A 164 -12.69 -10.62 -11.14
C MET A 164 -12.96 -10.41 -9.64
N LEU A 165 -11.94 -10.66 -8.84
CA LEU A 165 -11.95 -10.41 -7.40
C LEU A 165 -11.18 -9.13 -7.08
N VAL A 166 -11.68 -8.37 -6.12
CA VAL A 166 -11.02 -7.23 -5.50
C VAL A 166 -10.62 -7.63 -4.09
N GLU A 167 -9.34 -7.61 -3.82
CA GLU A 167 -8.83 -8.01 -2.51
C GLU A 167 -8.79 -6.83 -1.52
N PRO A 168 -9.14 -7.07 -0.26
CA PRO A 168 -8.95 -6.09 0.81
C PRO A 168 -7.47 -5.72 0.95
N SER A 169 -7.17 -4.42 1.06
CA SER A 169 -5.80 -3.95 1.24
C SER A 169 -5.35 -4.00 2.70
N TYR A 170 -5.67 -2.98 3.42
CA TYR A 170 -5.51 -2.79 4.88
C TYR A 170 -6.50 -1.70 5.33
N PRO A 171 -6.96 -1.71 6.59
CA PRO A 171 -8.06 -0.86 7.06
C PRO A 171 -7.63 0.59 7.30
N GLN A 172 -7.16 1.26 6.26
CA GLN A 172 -6.74 2.65 6.32
C GLN A 172 -7.17 3.42 5.08
N GLN A 173 -7.78 4.56 5.28
CA GLN A 173 -8.16 5.52 4.24
C GLN A 173 -7.28 6.76 4.32
N LYS A 174 -6.80 7.25 3.17
CA LYS A 174 -5.99 8.46 3.07
C LYS A 174 -6.90 9.65 2.72
N LEU A 175 -6.93 10.68 3.56
CA LEU A 175 -7.76 11.87 3.39
C LEU A 175 -6.89 13.11 3.30
N CYS A 176 -7.21 14.03 2.39
CA CYS A 176 -6.70 15.40 2.47
C CYS A 176 -7.34 16.13 3.63
N ARG A 177 -6.69 17.16 4.17
CA ARG A 177 -7.16 17.98 5.31
C ARG A 177 -8.61 18.41 5.18
N ASP A 178 -8.97 19.02 4.04
CA ASP A 178 -10.30 19.54 3.79
C ASP A 178 -11.38 18.44 3.81
N MET A 179 -11.04 17.25 3.34
CA MET A 179 -11.94 16.10 3.38
C MET A 179 -12.10 15.55 4.80
N ALA A 180 -11.02 15.45 5.57
CA ALA A 180 -11.09 15.05 6.97
C ALA A 180 -12.02 15.96 7.78
N LEU A 181 -11.86 17.28 7.61
CA LEU A 181 -12.71 18.29 8.27
C LEU A 181 -14.18 18.20 7.83
N LYS A 182 -14.45 18.03 6.52
CA LYS A 182 -15.82 17.82 6.01
C LYS A 182 -16.50 16.57 6.57
N CYS A 183 -15.72 15.55 6.89
CA CYS A 183 -16.22 14.33 7.52
C CYS A 183 -16.39 14.46 9.04
N GLY A 184 -16.15 15.65 9.60
CA GLY A 184 -16.24 15.91 11.03
C GLY A 184 -15.17 15.18 11.85
N LYS A 185 -14.03 14.86 11.24
CA LYS A 185 -12.91 14.20 11.92
C LYS A 185 -11.92 15.25 12.42
N PRO A 186 -11.68 15.32 13.75
CA PRO A 186 -10.62 16.13 14.30
C PRO A 186 -9.26 15.67 13.76
N LEU A 187 -8.42 16.59 13.29
CA LEU A 187 -7.12 16.24 12.69
C LEU A 187 -6.17 15.58 13.70
N GLU A 188 -6.30 15.92 14.97
CA GLU A 188 -5.56 15.35 16.09
C GLU A 188 -5.84 13.86 16.35
N GLU A 189 -6.95 13.34 15.84
CA GLU A 189 -7.31 11.92 15.90
C GLU A 189 -6.77 11.12 14.71
N LEU A 190 -6.17 11.80 13.72
CA LEU A 190 -5.65 11.21 12.49
C LEU A 190 -4.13 11.18 12.50
N ILE A 191 -3.53 10.25 11.78
CA ILE A 191 -2.08 10.16 11.60
C ILE A 191 -1.69 10.99 10.39
N TYR A 192 -0.83 12.00 10.57
CA TYR A 192 -0.28 12.78 9.46
C TYR A 192 0.75 11.95 8.70
N ILE A 193 0.59 11.77 7.38
CA ILE A 193 1.36 10.82 6.58
C ILE A 193 2.06 11.42 5.36
N ASP A 194 1.71 12.61 4.91
CA ASP A 194 2.27 13.19 3.69
C ASP A 194 2.24 14.73 3.78
N GLU A 195 3.43 15.34 3.94
CA GLU A 195 3.58 16.80 4.02
C GLU A 195 3.28 17.51 2.69
N GLU A 196 3.66 16.91 1.55
CA GLU A 196 3.48 17.57 0.25
C GLU A 196 2.02 17.68 -0.16
N ARG A 197 1.22 16.68 0.21
CA ARG A 197 -0.19 16.59 -0.16
C ARG A 197 -1.14 16.86 0.99
N ASP A 198 -0.59 17.21 2.17
CA ASP A 198 -1.35 17.44 3.41
C ASP A 198 -2.38 16.34 3.68
N LYS A 199 -1.87 15.09 3.70
CA LYS A 199 -2.68 13.88 3.85
C LYS A 199 -2.60 13.29 5.24
N TYR A 200 -3.74 12.76 5.67
CA TYR A 200 -3.98 12.10 6.94
C TYR A 200 -4.48 10.67 6.71
N ALA A 201 -4.06 9.76 7.57
CA ALA A 201 -4.55 8.40 7.59
C ALA A 201 -5.67 8.24 8.63
N TRP A 202 -6.78 7.68 8.20
CA TRP A 202 -7.90 7.31 9.06
C TRP A 202 -8.08 5.79 9.06
N ARG A 203 -8.05 5.17 10.25
CA ARG A 203 -8.31 3.72 10.39
C ARG A 203 -9.78 3.42 10.19
N ARG A 204 -10.09 2.42 9.35
CA ARG A 204 -11.45 2.03 8.94
C ARG A 204 -11.82 0.62 9.40
N GLN A 205 -11.39 0.21 10.58
CA GLN A 205 -11.71 -1.10 11.16
C GLN A 205 -13.22 -1.33 11.34
N ASP A 206 -13.99 -0.27 11.46
CA ASP A 206 -15.44 -0.27 11.63
C ASP A 206 -16.22 -0.81 10.43
N CYS A 207 -15.66 -0.73 9.24
CA CYS A 207 -16.33 -1.11 7.99
C CYS A 207 -15.44 -1.92 7.03
N TYR A 208 -14.27 -2.35 7.48
CA TYR A 208 -13.33 -3.18 6.73
C TYR A 208 -13.71 -4.67 6.79
N ARG A 209 -13.50 -5.41 5.67
CA ARG A 209 -13.84 -6.84 5.55
C ARG A 209 -12.61 -7.73 5.55
#